data_2aabca2f717d2420607fec4ff09ff074
#
_entry.id   2aabca2f717d2420607fec4ff09ff074
#
_cell.length_a   1.000
_cell.length_b   1.000
_cell.length_c   1.000
_cell.angle_alpha   90.00
_cell.angle_beta   90.00
_cell.angle_gamma   90.00
#
_symmetry.space_group_name_H-M   'P 1'
#
loop_
_entity.id
_entity.type
_entity.pdbx_description
1 polymer ?
#
loop_
_entity_poly.entity_id
_entity_poly.type
_entity_poly.pdbx_seq_one_letter_code
_entity_poly.pdbx_strand_id
1 'polypeptide(L)'
;STEAYKGISGFPDSFKALTKIKVFGLIPLQIIIFLIMLLAAYLLLHRTKYGRKVFLVGVNQSAAEYSGINSRLVIMSTYVFSALAASITGVVMTSQLGTAKADLGGNFTMTIITACVLGGTLSTGGKGSAVGTALAAVAITLLRFGMPLCFNVNKQYLDIPIGVLLVVVVVGRAIAGNPTVVAKAAKLFSLKKGAA
;
A
#
# COMPACT_ATOMS: atom_id res chain seq x y z
N SER A 1 24.05 -17.91 -14.60
CA SER A 1 22.90 -16.96 -14.42
C SER A 1 21.68 -17.57 -13.70
N THR A 2 21.72 -18.83 -13.33
CA THR A 2 20.64 -19.53 -12.60
C THR A 2 20.70 -19.36 -11.08
N GLU A 3 21.77 -18.82 -10.53
CA GLU A 3 21.95 -18.69 -9.08
C GLU A 3 21.19 -17.51 -8.44
N ALA A 4 20.86 -16.49 -9.20
CA ALA A 4 20.13 -15.33 -8.70
C ALA A 4 18.70 -15.65 -8.20
N TYR A 5 18.13 -16.75 -8.62
CA TYR A 5 16.80 -17.23 -8.20
C TYR A 5 16.84 -18.31 -7.10
N LYS A 6 18.04 -18.75 -6.71
CA LYS A 6 18.19 -19.75 -5.66
C LYS A 6 17.90 -19.10 -4.31
N GLY A 7 16.82 -19.50 -3.68
CA GLY A 7 16.49 -19.02 -2.34
C GLY A 7 17.52 -19.53 -1.35
N ILE A 8 18.05 -18.63 -0.52
CA ILE A 8 18.91 -18.99 0.61
C ILE A 8 17.99 -19.48 1.72
N SER A 9 18.11 -20.75 2.08
CA SER A 9 17.42 -21.41 3.20
C SER A 9 18.44 -21.86 4.23
N GLY A 10 18.01 -22.12 5.47
CA GLY A 10 18.91 -22.57 6.53
C GLY A 10 19.14 -21.52 7.62
N PHE A 11 18.22 -20.59 7.76
CA PHE A 11 18.26 -19.61 8.86
C PHE A 11 18.14 -20.32 10.23
N PRO A 12 18.87 -19.84 11.25
CA PRO A 12 18.78 -20.34 12.60
C PRO A 12 17.32 -20.32 13.12
N ASP A 13 16.97 -21.30 13.92
CA ASP A 13 15.61 -21.39 14.47
C ASP A 13 15.25 -20.18 15.34
N SER A 14 16.24 -19.53 15.95
CA SER A 14 16.06 -18.26 16.65
C SER A 14 15.52 -17.13 15.76
N PHE A 15 15.95 -17.10 14.48
CA PHE A 15 15.46 -16.10 13.51
C PHE A 15 14.02 -16.41 13.05
N LYS A 16 13.71 -17.69 12.84
CA LYS A 16 12.34 -18.14 12.51
C LYS A 16 11.40 -18.00 13.71
N ALA A 17 11.93 -18.04 14.92
CA ALA A 17 11.15 -17.81 16.14
C ALA A 17 10.64 -16.37 16.28
N LEU A 18 11.33 -15.38 15.69
CA LEU A 18 10.91 -13.98 15.70
C LEU A 18 9.44 -13.78 15.28
N THR A 19 8.98 -14.51 14.26
CA THR A 19 7.59 -14.43 13.78
C THR A 19 6.63 -15.35 14.53
N LYS A 20 7.15 -16.33 15.28
CA LYS A 20 6.36 -17.27 16.11
C LYS A 20 6.15 -16.76 17.52
N ILE A 21 6.88 -15.72 17.95
CA ILE A 21 6.72 -15.11 19.26
C ILE A 21 5.31 -14.51 19.37
N LYS A 22 4.51 -15.08 20.25
CA LYS A 22 3.20 -14.53 20.62
C LYS A 22 3.39 -13.67 21.87
N VAL A 23 3.17 -12.37 21.73
CA VAL A 23 3.15 -11.45 22.87
C VAL A 23 1.80 -11.60 23.57
N PHE A 24 1.80 -11.80 24.89
CA PHE A 24 0.61 -12.15 25.68
C PHE A 24 -0.11 -13.45 25.27
N GLY A 25 0.59 -14.39 24.58
CA GLY A 25 0.00 -15.67 24.20
C GLY A 25 -1.01 -15.63 23.03
N LEU A 26 -1.54 -14.46 22.66
CA LEU A 26 -2.58 -14.30 21.63
C LEU A 26 -2.11 -13.52 20.37
N ILE A 27 -1.28 -12.50 20.53
CA ILE A 27 -0.99 -11.54 19.46
C ILE A 27 0.37 -11.89 18.80
N PRO A 28 0.41 -12.25 17.51
CA PRO A 28 1.67 -12.42 16.78
C PRO A 28 2.47 -11.11 16.76
N LEU A 29 3.79 -11.19 16.94
CA LEU A 29 4.69 -10.04 16.92
C LEU A 29 4.53 -9.17 15.66
N GLN A 30 4.18 -9.79 14.54
CA GLN A 30 3.94 -9.12 13.25
C GLN A 30 2.85 -8.05 13.32
N ILE A 31 1.76 -8.32 14.05
CA ILE A 31 0.66 -7.35 14.23
C ILE A 31 1.14 -6.14 15.04
N ILE A 32 1.97 -6.37 16.05
CA ILE A 32 2.53 -5.29 16.87
C ILE A 32 3.46 -4.42 16.02
N ILE A 33 4.34 -5.03 15.22
CA ILE A 33 5.22 -4.29 14.29
C ILE A 33 4.37 -3.47 13.32
N PHE A 34 3.33 -4.06 12.74
CA PHE A 34 2.41 -3.35 11.84
C PHE A 34 1.74 -2.14 12.51
N LEU A 35 1.24 -2.30 13.75
CA LEU A 35 0.61 -1.21 14.49
C LEU A 35 1.59 -0.11 14.85
N ILE A 36 2.81 -0.45 15.26
CA ILE A 36 3.87 0.52 15.54
C ILE A 36 4.22 1.30 14.28
N MET A 37 4.42 0.61 13.15
CA MET A 37 4.72 1.25 11.87
C MET A 37 3.57 2.14 11.38
N LEU A 38 2.33 1.70 11.55
CA LEU A 38 1.14 2.49 11.22
C LEU A 38 1.06 3.75 12.09
N LEU A 39 1.27 3.61 13.39
CA LEU A 39 1.27 4.73 14.33
C LEU A 39 2.38 5.72 14.00
N ALA A 40 3.60 5.24 13.73
CA ALA A 40 4.73 6.07 13.33
C ALA A 40 4.44 6.83 12.03
N ALA A 41 3.92 6.16 11.00
CA ALA A 41 3.54 6.79 9.74
C ALA A 41 2.41 7.81 9.92
N TYR A 42 1.39 7.49 10.72
CA TYR A 42 0.28 8.40 11.03
C TYR A 42 0.77 9.66 11.75
N LEU A 43 1.55 9.51 12.80
CA LEU A 43 2.11 10.64 13.56
C LEU A 43 2.99 11.49 12.66
N LEU A 44 3.88 10.86 11.89
CA LEU A 44 4.84 11.56 11.02
C LEU A 44 4.12 12.36 9.93
N LEU A 45 3.12 11.79 9.25
CA LEU A 45 2.44 12.45 8.15
C LEU A 45 1.37 13.45 8.62
N HIS A 46 0.58 13.12 9.66
CA HIS A 46 -0.61 13.90 10.01
C HIS A 46 -0.39 14.84 11.20
N ARG A 47 0.59 14.57 12.07
CA ARG A 47 0.80 15.34 13.30
C ARG A 47 2.05 16.23 13.29
N THR A 48 2.99 16.03 12.35
CA THR A 48 4.23 16.81 12.31
C THR A 48 4.21 17.91 11.25
N LYS A 49 5.10 18.91 11.46
CA LYS A 49 5.39 19.94 10.45
C LYS A 49 6.01 19.32 9.19
N TYR A 50 6.71 18.21 9.34
CA TYR A 50 7.31 17.45 8.25
C TYR A 50 6.26 16.91 7.28
N GLY A 51 5.21 16.26 7.78
CA GLY A 51 4.14 15.71 6.94
C GLY A 51 3.44 16.80 6.12
N ARG A 52 3.22 17.99 6.69
CA ARG A 52 2.69 19.13 5.94
C ARG A 52 3.59 19.54 4.78
N LYS A 53 4.92 19.58 4.98
CA LYS A 53 5.88 19.85 3.90
C LYS A 53 5.83 18.78 2.81
N VAL A 54 5.71 17.50 3.19
CA VAL A 54 5.57 16.37 2.24
C VAL A 54 4.33 16.56 1.36
N PHE A 55 3.18 16.90 1.95
CA PHE A 55 1.95 17.12 1.19
C PHE A 55 2.06 18.36 0.28
N LEU A 56 2.64 19.45 0.74
CA LEU A 56 2.84 20.68 -0.06
C LEU A 56 3.73 20.44 -1.26
N VAL A 57 4.87 19.77 -1.07
CA VAL A 57 5.78 19.39 -2.16
C VAL A 57 5.09 18.44 -3.14
N GLY A 58 4.24 17.53 -2.63
CA GLY A 58 3.46 16.61 -3.46
C GLY A 58 2.37 17.30 -4.30
N VAL A 59 1.83 18.45 -3.87
CA VAL A 59 0.86 19.23 -4.66
C VAL A 59 1.56 19.99 -5.79
N ASN A 60 2.60 20.74 -5.44
CA ASN A 60 3.38 21.52 -6.41
C ASN A 60 4.77 21.81 -5.84
N GLN A 61 5.77 21.17 -6.43
CA GLN A 61 7.15 21.29 -6.01
C GLN A 61 7.68 22.72 -6.14
N SER A 62 7.42 23.38 -7.27
CA SER A 62 7.90 24.74 -7.52
C SER A 62 7.26 25.74 -6.54
N ALA A 63 5.95 25.65 -6.30
CA ALA A 63 5.27 26.50 -5.33
C ALA A 63 5.82 26.30 -3.89
N ALA A 64 6.15 25.06 -3.53
CA ALA A 64 6.78 24.76 -2.24
C ALA A 64 8.17 25.38 -2.12
N GLU A 65 8.97 25.37 -3.17
CA GLU A 65 10.30 25.99 -3.22
C GLU A 65 10.21 27.51 -3.08
N TYR A 66 9.27 28.16 -3.77
CA TYR A 66 9.01 29.60 -3.59
C TYR A 66 8.58 29.96 -2.16
N SER A 67 7.99 29.01 -1.44
CA SER A 67 7.62 29.17 -0.02
C SER A 67 8.78 28.86 0.94
N GLY A 68 10.01 28.69 0.45
CA GLY A 68 11.19 28.42 1.26
C GLY A 68 11.33 26.97 1.72
N ILE A 69 10.56 26.04 1.15
CA ILE A 69 10.69 24.61 1.47
C ILE A 69 11.72 23.96 0.53
N ASN A 70 12.75 23.37 1.10
CA ASN A 70 13.72 22.61 0.31
C ASN A 70 13.10 21.27 -0.13
N SER A 71 12.54 21.25 -1.35
CA SER A 71 11.85 20.08 -1.92
C SER A 71 12.76 18.86 -2.05
N ARG A 72 14.05 19.05 -2.37
CA ARG A 72 15.03 17.95 -2.50
C ARG A 72 15.21 17.20 -1.20
N LEU A 73 15.39 17.92 -0.09
CA LEU A 73 15.52 17.29 1.23
C LEU A 73 14.25 16.58 1.68
N VAL A 74 13.07 17.14 1.37
CA VAL A 74 11.79 16.50 1.67
C VAL A 74 11.63 15.21 0.88
N ILE A 75 11.89 15.22 -0.41
CA ILE A 75 11.82 14.03 -1.27
C ILE A 75 12.83 12.98 -0.80
N MET A 76 14.09 13.36 -0.58
CA MET A 76 15.13 12.44 -0.10
C MET A 76 14.72 11.76 1.22
N SER A 77 14.18 12.53 2.16
CA SER A 77 13.74 11.98 3.45
C SER A 77 12.56 11.00 3.30
N THR A 78 11.62 11.22 2.35
CA THR A 78 10.54 10.25 2.11
C THR A 78 11.07 8.91 1.57
N TYR A 79 12.10 8.94 0.71
CA TYR A 79 12.76 7.71 0.25
C TYR A 79 13.47 6.98 1.39
N VAL A 80 14.15 7.70 2.29
CA VAL A 80 14.81 7.10 3.46
C VAL A 80 13.79 6.41 4.37
N PHE A 81 12.67 7.07 4.69
CA PHE A 81 11.61 6.45 5.49
C PHE A 81 10.99 5.23 4.80
N SER A 82 10.76 5.30 3.48
CA SER A 82 10.26 4.17 2.70
C SER A 82 11.24 3.00 2.73
N ALA A 83 12.54 3.26 2.57
CA ALA A 83 13.57 2.23 2.60
C ALA A 83 13.68 1.56 3.98
N LEU A 84 13.59 2.33 5.07
CA LEU A 84 13.56 1.78 6.43
C LEU A 84 12.34 0.88 6.66
N ALA A 85 11.15 1.32 6.22
CA ALA A 85 9.94 0.52 6.31
C ALA A 85 10.04 -0.78 5.49
N ALA A 86 10.58 -0.69 4.27
CA ALA A 86 10.81 -1.84 3.41
C ALA A 86 11.81 -2.84 4.03
N SER A 87 12.89 -2.35 4.66
CA SER A 87 13.86 -3.19 5.35
C SER A 87 13.24 -3.98 6.50
N ILE A 88 12.43 -3.33 7.33
CA ILE A 88 11.71 -3.99 8.44
C ILE A 88 10.77 -5.05 7.88
N THR A 89 10.01 -4.73 6.83
CA THR A 89 9.09 -5.66 6.17
C THR A 89 9.85 -6.86 5.57
N GLY A 90 11.01 -6.62 4.94
CA GLY A 90 11.86 -7.65 4.37
C GLY A 90 12.36 -8.64 5.43
N VAL A 91 12.80 -8.14 6.59
CA VAL A 91 13.22 -8.99 7.72
C VAL A 91 12.06 -9.85 8.24
N VAL A 92 10.88 -9.24 8.43
CA VAL A 92 9.68 -9.97 8.88
C VAL A 92 9.26 -11.04 7.89
N MET A 93 9.23 -10.72 6.58
CA MET A 93 8.90 -11.69 5.53
C MET A 93 9.90 -12.84 5.45
N THR A 94 11.18 -12.53 5.49
CA THR A 94 12.25 -13.58 5.45
C THR A 94 12.16 -14.49 6.67
N SER A 95 11.88 -13.93 7.85
CA SER A 95 11.67 -14.72 9.07
C SER A 95 10.42 -15.62 8.97
N GLN A 96 9.34 -15.12 8.39
CA GLN A 96 8.09 -15.87 8.23
C GLN A 96 8.21 -17.03 7.23
N LEU A 97 8.87 -16.77 6.09
CA LEU A 97 9.04 -17.76 5.03
C LEU A 97 10.19 -18.74 5.30
N GLY A 98 11.14 -18.37 6.18
CA GLY A 98 12.37 -19.14 6.42
C GLY A 98 13.30 -19.22 5.22
N THR A 99 13.05 -18.43 4.18
CA THR A 99 13.84 -18.35 2.95
C THR A 99 13.96 -16.91 2.48
N ALA A 100 15.14 -16.52 2.02
CA ALA A 100 15.38 -15.25 1.34
C ALA A 100 15.49 -15.49 -0.16
N LYS A 101 14.68 -14.78 -0.94
CA LYS A 101 14.72 -14.76 -2.41
C LYS A 101 14.71 -13.32 -2.88
N ALA A 102 15.44 -13.02 -3.95
CA ALA A 102 15.49 -11.68 -4.53
C ALA A 102 14.13 -11.18 -5.06
N ASP A 103 13.25 -12.11 -5.47
CA ASP A 103 11.95 -11.83 -6.11
C ASP A 103 10.76 -11.80 -5.12
N LEU A 104 11.01 -11.89 -3.81
CA LEU A 104 9.93 -11.90 -2.82
C LEU A 104 9.05 -10.64 -2.83
N GLY A 105 9.62 -9.50 -3.21
CA GLY A 105 8.94 -8.20 -3.24
C GLY A 105 8.12 -7.94 -4.51
N GLY A 106 8.50 -8.54 -5.65
CA GLY A 106 7.93 -8.23 -6.96
C GLY A 106 6.42 -8.43 -7.04
N ASN A 107 5.93 -9.53 -6.50
CA ASN A 107 4.51 -9.90 -6.53
C ASN A 107 3.61 -8.99 -5.68
N PHE A 108 4.17 -8.17 -4.79
CA PHE A 108 3.39 -7.27 -3.94
C PHE A 108 3.21 -5.88 -4.53
N THR A 109 3.94 -5.51 -5.58
CA THR A 109 3.95 -4.15 -6.15
C THR A 109 2.54 -3.70 -6.54
N MET A 110 1.81 -4.51 -7.30
CA MET A 110 0.43 -4.18 -7.71
C MET A 110 -0.52 -4.10 -6.53
N THR A 111 -0.39 -5.00 -5.57
CA THR A 111 -1.18 -5.03 -4.34
C THR A 111 -0.95 -3.76 -3.50
N ILE A 112 0.30 -3.30 -3.38
CA ILE A 112 0.66 -2.09 -2.64
C ILE A 112 0.08 -0.85 -3.31
N ILE A 113 0.22 -0.73 -4.65
CA ILE A 113 -0.36 0.38 -5.41
C ILE A 113 -1.87 0.42 -5.21
N THR A 114 -2.54 -0.74 -5.33
CA THR A 114 -3.99 -0.87 -5.12
C THR A 114 -4.38 -0.43 -3.70
N ALA A 115 -3.65 -0.87 -2.68
CA ALA A 115 -3.90 -0.49 -1.29
C ALA A 115 -3.73 1.02 -1.08
N CYS A 116 -2.72 1.65 -1.66
CA CYS A 116 -2.49 3.09 -1.56
C CYS A 116 -3.64 3.87 -2.22
N VAL A 117 -4.02 3.49 -3.44
CA VAL A 117 -5.09 4.16 -4.18
C VAL A 117 -6.44 3.93 -3.49
N LEU A 118 -6.75 2.69 -3.09
CA LEU A 118 -7.98 2.37 -2.34
C LEU A 118 -8.03 3.12 -1.01
N GLY A 119 -6.90 3.25 -0.33
CA GLY A 119 -6.78 3.94 0.96
C GLY A 119 -6.87 5.46 0.91
N GLY A 120 -6.94 6.07 -0.28
CA GLY A 120 -7.13 7.51 -0.41
C GLY A 120 -5.91 8.30 -0.83
N THR A 121 -4.82 7.64 -1.16
CA THR A 121 -3.64 8.31 -1.68
C THR A 121 -3.82 8.63 -3.16
N LEU A 122 -3.60 9.90 -3.54
CA LEU A 122 -3.66 10.32 -4.94
C LEU A 122 -2.32 10.03 -5.64
N SER A 123 -2.38 9.41 -6.81
CA SER A 123 -1.20 9.17 -7.66
C SER A 123 -0.55 10.47 -8.13
N THR A 124 -1.31 11.56 -8.21
CA THR A 124 -0.83 12.91 -8.55
C THR A 124 -0.12 13.59 -7.39
N GLY A 125 -0.12 13.01 -6.20
CA GLY A 125 0.47 13.57 -4.99
C GLY A 125 -0.45 14.53 -4.21
N GLY A 126 0.08 15.07 -3.12
CA GLY A 126 -0.55 16.11 -2.31
C GLY A 126 -1.65 15.66 -1.36
N LYS A 127 -2.19 14.46 -1.50
CA LYS A 127 -3.19 13.88 -0.59
C LYS A 127 -2.92 12.40 -0.35
N GLY A 128 -3.08 11.98 0.90
CA GLY A 128 -2.93 10.58 1.31
C GLY A 128 -3.40 10.38 2.75
N SER A 129 -3.81 9.16 3.07
CA SER A 129 -4.21 8.77 4.42
C SER A 129 -3.51 7.49 4.83
N ALA A 130 -2.67 7.56 5.87
CA ALA A 130 -1.98 6.39 6.41
C ALA A 130 -2.97 5.34 6.94
N VAL A 131 -4.01 5.80 7.67
CA VAL A 131 -5.05 4.92 8.21
C VAL A 131 -5.88 4.31 7.08
N GLY A 132 -6.27 5.11 6.08
CA GLY A 132 -7.00 4.62 4.91
C GLY A 132 -6.22 3.55 4.15
N THR A 133 -4.92 3.77 3.92
CA THR A 133 -4.04 2.79 3.26
C THR A 133 -3.90 1.50 4.07
N ALA A 134 -3.78 1.60 5.40
CA ALA A 134 -3.71 0.43 6.28
C ALA A 134 -5.01 -0.40 6.26
N LEU A 135 -6.17 0.25 6.34
CA LEU A 135 -7.46 -0.42 6.23
C LEU A 135 -7.64 -1.08 4.85
N ALA A 136 -7.24 -0.39 3.79
CA ALA A 136 -7.26 -0.94 2.44
C ALA A 136 -6.35 -2.17 2.30
N ALA A 137 -5.15 -2.13 2.88
CA ALA A 137 -4.23 -3.27 2.88
C ALA A 137 -4.83 -4.48 3.61
N VAL A 138 -5.48 -4.26 4.75
CA VAL A 138 -6.18 -5.32 5.49
C VAL A 138 -7.34 -5.89 4.65
N ALA A 139 -8.16 -5.04 4.03
CA ALA A 139 -9.27 -5.46 3.18
C ALA A 139 -8.80 -6.30 1.98
N ILE A 140 -7.74 -5.87 1.28
CA ILE A 140 -7.17 -6.62 0.16
C ILE A 140 -6.59 -7.95 0.63
N THR A 141 -5.94 -7.97 1.80
CA THR A 141 -5.40 -9.20 2.38
C THR A 141 -6.50 -10.18 2.73
N LEU A 142 -7.59 -9.72 3.36
CA LEU A 142 -8.78 -10.54 3.63
C LEU A 142 -9.40 -11.10 2.36
N LEU A 143 -9.50 -10.29 1.31
CA LEU A 143 -9.99 -10.72 0.01
C LEU A 143 -9.08 -11.80 -0.59
N ARG A 144 -7.75 -11.60 -0.53
CA ARG A 144 -6.75 -12.53 -1.06
C ARG A 144 -6.76 -13.90 -0.36
N PHE A 145 -7.00 -13.92 0.95
CA PHE A 145 -7.11 -15.16 1.72
C PHE A 145 -8.53 -15.74 1.72
N GLY A 146 -9.56 -14.91 1.70
CA GLY A 146 -10.95 -15.34 1.73
C GLY A 146 -11.43 -15.97 0.42
N MET A 147 -11.03 -15.43 -0.73
CA MET A 147 -11.48 -15.97 -2.03
C MET A 147 -11.13 -17.44 -2.26
N PRO A 148 -9.90 -17.93 -2.01
CA PRO A 148 -9.59 -19.33 -2.18
C PRO A 148 -10.37 -20.26 -1.25
N LEU A 149 -10.70 -19.76 -0.05
CA LEU A 149 -11.47 -20.53 0.93
C LEU A 149 -12.94 -20.69 0.53
N CYS A 150 -13.53 -19.63 -0.07
CA CYS A 150 -14.95 -19.65 -0.47
C CYS A 150 -15.20 -20.30 -1.83
N PHE A 151 -14.30 -20.12 -2.79
CA PHE A 151 -14.52 -20.49 -4.19
C PHE A 151 -13.59 -21.58 -4.72
N ASN A 152 -12.72 -22.13 -3.88
CA ASN A 152 -11.77 -23.19 -4.27
C ASN A 152 -10.90 -22.82 -5.50
N VAL A 153 -10.59 -21.53 -5.66
CA VAL A 153 -9.85 -20.96 -6.79
C VAL A 153 -8.36 -21.09 -6.55
N ASN A 154 -7.62 -21.51 -7.56
CA ASN A 154 -6.16 -21.55 -7.50
C ASN A 154 -5.56 -20.16 -7.21
N LYS A 155 -4.54 -20.13 -6.35
CA LYS A 155 -3.87 -18.88 -5.91
C LYS A 155 -3.35 -18.01 -7.06
N GLN A 156 -3.08 -18.60 -8.21
CA GLN A 156 -2.61 -17.91 -9.42
C GLN A 156 -3.64 -16.94 -10.02
N TYR A 157 -4.94 -17.20 -9.83
CA TYR A 157 -6.00 -16.35 -10.37
C TYR A 157 -6.39 -15.18 -9.47
N LEU A 158 -5.77 -15.07 -8.28
CA LEU A 158 -6.10 -14.02 -7.30
C LEU A 158 -5.65 -12.62 -7.73
N ASP A 159 -4.67 -12.51 -8.62
CA ASP A 159 -4.20 -11.23 -9.11
C ASP A 159 -5.20 -10.57 -10.08
N ILE A 160 -6.08 -11.35 -10.73
CA ILE A 160 -7.13 -10.85 -11.63
C ILE A 160 -8.17 -10.00 -10.87
N PRO A 161 -8.82 -10.50 -9.79
CA PRO A 161 -9.76 -9.70 -9.00
C PRO A 161 -9.13 -8.43 -8.40
N ILE A 162 -7.86 -8.51 -7.97
CA ILE A 162 -7.14 -7.35 -7.42
C ILE A 162 -6.90 -6.30 -8.51
N GLY A 163 -6.52 -6.74 -9.73
CA GLY A 163 -6.36 -5.85 -10.87
C GLY A 163 -7.68 -5.19 -11.30
N VAL A 164 -8.78 -5.95 -11.35
CA VAL A 164 -10.12 -5.41 -11.62
C VAL A 164 -10.54 -4.40 -10.54
N LEU A 165 -10.32 -4.72 -9.27
CA LEU A 165 -10.63 -3.82 -8.16
C LEU A 165 -9.82 -2.52 -8.26
N LEU A 166 -8.53 -2.59 -8.63
CA LEU A 166 -7.71 -1.41 -8.90
C LEU A 166 -8.34 -0.52 -9.98
N VAL A 167 -8.68 -1.11 -11.13
CA VAL A 167 -9.28 -0.36 -12.24
C VAL A 167 -10.59 0.30 -11.81
N VAL A 168 -11.48 -0.44 -11.14
CA VAL A 168 -12.78 0.09 -10.65
C VAL A 168 -12.57 1.26 -9.68
N VAL A 169 -11.63 1.14 -8.75
CA VAL A 169 -11.35 2.19 -7.77
C VAL A 169 -10.72 3.42 -8.43
N VAL A 170 -9.75 3.23 -9.35
CA VAL A 170 -9.11 4.34 -10.07
C VAL A 170 -10.14 5.09 -10.94
N VAL A 171 -10.93 4.35 -11.71
CA VAL A 171 -11.99 4.93 -12.55
C VAL A 171 -13.05 5.62 -11.70
N GLY A 172 -13.51 4.98 -10.62
CA GLY A 172 -14.50 5.56 -9.70
C GLY A 172 -14.00 6.87 -9.09
N ARG A 173 -12.73 6.95 -8.70
CA ARG A 173 -12.11 8.19 -8.19
C ARG A 173 -11.91 9.25 -9.26
N ALA A 174 -11.51 8.86 -10.47
CA ALA A 174 -11.37 9.79 -11.58
C ALA A 174 -12.73 10.42 -11.94
N ILE A 175 -13.79 9.64 -11.90
CA ILE A 175 -15.17 10.11 -12.10
C ILE A 175 -15.61 11.02 -10.95
N ALA A 176 -15.42 10.61 -9.70
CA ALA A 176 -15.81 11.37 -8.52
C ALA A 176 -15.02 12.69 -8.36
N GLY A 177 -13.77 12.74 -8.83
CA GLY A 177 -12.92 13.93 -8.77
C GLY A 177 -13.19 14.99 -9.85
N ASN A 178 -13.92 14.62 -10.92
CA ASN A 178 -14.22 15.54 -12.03
C ASN A 178 -15.73 15.78 -12.14
N PRO A 179 -16.24 16.95 -11.69
CA PRO A 179 -17.69 17.27 -11.73
C PRO A 179 -18.25 17.26 -13.16
N THR A 180 -17.45 17.59 -14.16
CA THR A 180 -17.83 17.53 -15.58
C THR A 180 -18.05 16.12 -16.09
N VAL A 181 -17.28 15.14 -15.60
CA VAL A 181 -17.43 13.73 -15.99
C VAL A 181 -18.64 13.11 -15.30
N VAL A 182 -18.88 13.48 -14.03
CA VAL A 182 -20.11 13.09 -13.29
C VAL A 182 -21.35 13.63 -13.99
N ALA A 183 -21.35 14.89 -14.40
CA ALA A 183 -22.47 15.49 -15.14
C ALA A 183 -22.71 14.83 -16.50
N LYS A 184 -21.65 14.50 -17.25
CA LYS A 184 -21.76 13.77 -18.51
C LYS A 184 -22.26 12.33 -18.34
N ALA A 185 -21.78 11.63 -17.33
CA ALA A 185 -22.22 10.27 -17.01
C ALA A 185 -23.70 10.28 -16.58
N ALA A 186 -24.11 11.22 -15.72
CA ALA A 186 -25.51 11.38 -15.32
C ALA A 186 -26.43 11.68 -16.52
N LYS A 187 -25.96 12.52 -17.46
CA LYS A 187 -26.70 12.84 -18.69
C LYS A 187 -26.87 11.65 -19.63
N LEU A 188 -25.85 10.81 -19.75
CA LEU A 188 -25.92 9.55 -20.52
C LEU A 188 -26.87 8.54 -19.89
N PHE A 189 -26.89 8.45 -18.55
CA PHE A 189 -27.83 7.58 -17.83
C PHE A 189 -29.29 8.08 -17.92
N SER A 190 -29.51 9.40 -17.90
CA SER A 190 -30.86 9.97 -18.05
C SER A 190 -31.40 9.82 -19.46
N LEU A 191 -30.56 9.92 -20.49
CA LEU A 191 -30.97 9.69 -21.89
C LEU A 191 -31.37 8.23 -22.16
N LYS A 192 -30.70 7.27 -21.48
CA LYS A 192 -31.04 5.83 -21.61
C LYS A 192 -32.35 5.46 -20.87
N LYS A 193 -32.76 6.24 -19.86
CA LYS A 193 -34.00 6.02 -19.10
C LYS A 193 -35.22 6.68 -19.76
N GLY A 194 -35.00 7.60 -20.69
CA GLY A 194 -36.07 8.24 -21.47
C GLY A 194 -36.36 7.58 -22.83
N ALA A 195 -35.58 6.54 -23.18
CA ALA A 195 -35.71 5.79 -24.44
C ALA A 195 -36.27 4.36 -24.26
N ALA A 196 -36.70 4.01 -23.05
CA ALA A 196 -37.42 2.79 -22.68
C ALA A 196 -38.82 3.15 -22.16
#